data_0702e6a235e615f39256234190b99331
#
_entry.id   0702e6a235e615f39256234190b99331
#
_cell.length_a   1.000
_cell.length_b   1.000
_cell.length_c   1.000
_cell.angle_alpha   90.00
_cell.angle_beta   90.00
_cell.angle_gamma   90.00
#
_symmetry.space_group_name_H-M   'P 1'
#
loop_
_entity.id
_entity.type
_entity.pdbx_description
1 polymer ?
#
loop_
_entity_poly.entity_id
_entity_poly.type
_entity_poly.pdbx_seq_one_letter_code
_entity_poly.pdbx_strand_id
1 'polypeptide(L)'
;MKILTLKTAFQLALFFCFFSINLYSQVKNINVSQNPKFEKLLNEKRKINASIIVNDIYKIQIYNGDIESCKKNLVDFKKEFLNLDGTIVFYTPAYKVWVGNFKSRIEAERNLLLLKNKYPNSLIIQPNK
;
A
#
# COMPACT_ATOMS: atom_id res chain seq x y z
N MET A 1 -25.44 -58.53 -32.07
CA MET A 1 -25.25 -57.62 -30.90
C MET A 1 -23.80 -57.36 -30.50
N LYS A 2 -22.79 -58.16 -30.82
CA LYS A 2 -21.37 -57.98 -30.43
C LYS A 2 -20.64 -56.86 -31.23
N ILE A 3 -21.05 -56.52 -32.44
CA ILE A 3 -20.38 -55.54 -33.29
C ILE A 3 -20.73 -54.08 -32.85
N LEU A 4 -21.93 -53.90 -32.27
CA LEU A 4 -22.38 -52.58 -31.79
C LEU A 4 -21.62 -52.16 -30.52
N THR A 5 -21.30 -53.13 -29.66
CA THR A 5 -20.52 -52.88 -28.43
C THR A 5 -19.06 -52.56 -28.70
N LEU A 6 -18.48 -53.13 -29.78
CA LEU A 6 -17.10 -52.86 -30.16
C LEU A 6 -16.96 -51.43 -30.72
N LYS A 7 -17.94 -50.96 -31.49
CA LYS A 7 -17.94 -49.57 -32.03
C LYS A 7 -18.10 -48.52 -30.90
N THR A 8 -18.97 -48.78 -29.94
CA THR A 8 -19.17 -47.89 -28.80
C THR A 8 -17.96 -47.86 -27.88
N ALA A 9 -17.29 -49.01 -27.66
CA ALA A 9 -16.04 -49.08 -26.90
C ALA A 9 -14.91 -48.27 -27.59
N PHE A 10 -14.82 -48.38 -28.91
CA PHE A 10 -13.80 -47.62 -29.69
C PHE A 10 -14.07 -46.12 -29.67
N GLN A 11 -15.34 -45.67 -29.76
CA GLN A 11 -15.71 -44.27 -29.61
C GLN A 11 -15.41 -43.71 -28.22
N LEU A 12 -15.66 -44.47 -27.17
CA LEU A 12 -15.33 -44.08 -25.80
C LEU A 12 -13.82 -43.97 -25.60
N ALA A 13 -13.02 -44.89 -26.14
CA ALA A 13 -11.58 -44.83 -26.08
C ALA A 13 -11.01 -43.58 -26.82
N LEU A 14 -11.58 -43.26 -27.97
CA LEU A 14 -11.18 -42.08 -28.75
C LEU A 14 -11.53 -40.76 -28.01
N PHE A 15 -12.68 -40.71 -27.34
CA PHE A 15 -13.10 -39.58 -26.52
C PHE A 15 -12.16 -39.36 -25.30
N PHE A 16 -11.72 -40.46 -24.68
CA PHE A 16 -10.76 -40.41 -23.56
C PHE A 16 -9.37 -39.94 -24.00
N CYS A 17 -8.91 -40.30 -25.19
CA CYS A 17 -7.65 -39.81 -25.78
C CYS A 17 -7.67 -38.31 -26.04
N PHE A 18 -8.80 -37.73 -26.48
CA PHE A 18 -8.93 -36.27 -26.68
C PHE A 18 -8.90 -35.49 -25.37
N PHE A 19 -9.35 -36.03 -24.26
CA PHE A 19 -9.32 -35.41 -22.94
C PHE A 19 -7.92 -35.36 -22.32
N SER A 20 -7.04 -36.30 -22.70
CA SER A 20 -5.68 -36.40 -22.12
C SER A 20 -4.70 -35.36 -22.63
N ILE A 21 -5.02 -34.63 -23.70
CA ILE A 21 -4.08 -33.70 -24.37
C ILE A 21 -4.03 -32.31 -23.71
N ASN A 22 -4.99 -31.98 -22.84
CA ASN A 22 -5.10 -30.63 -22.27
C ASN A 22 -4.38 -30.42 -20.93
N LEU A 23 -3.61 -31.38 -20.42
CA LEU A 23 -2.97 -31.35 -19.09
C LEU A 23 -1.50 -30.87 -19.10
N TYR A 24 -0.97 -30.47 -20.24
CA TYR A 24 0.32 -29.74 -20.23
C TYR A 24 0.10 -28.29 -19.89
N SER A 25 -0.08 -28.00 -18.60
CA SER A 25 0.06 -26.65 -18.05
C SER A 25 1.46 -26.15 -18.39
N GLN A 26 1.54 -25.18 -19.28
CA GLN A 26 2.78 -24.48 -19.59
C GLN A 26 3.22 -23.71 -18.35
N VAL A 27 4.11 -24.31 -17.55
CA VAL A 27 4.92 -23.57 -16.59
C VAL A 27 5.84 -22.68 -17.42
N LYS A 28 5.35 -21.48 -17.72
CA LYS A 28 6.15 -20.46 -18.37
C LYS A 28 7.17 -20.00 -17.34
N ASN A 29 8.38 -20.52 -17.41
CA ASN A 29 9.51 -19.98 -16.67
C ASN A 29 9.73 -18.56 -17.14
N ILE A 30 9.13 -17.61 -16.42
CA ILE A 30 9.37 -16.18 -16.62
C ILE A 30 10.74 -15.91 -16.03
N ASN A 31 11.78 -15.99 -16.84
CA ASN A 31 13.09 -15.44 -16.50
C ASN A 31 12.98 -13.92 -16.46
N VAL A 32 12.57 -13.38 -15.33
CA VAL A 32 12.60 -11.94 -15.09
C VAL A 32 14.05 -11.58 -14.79
N SER A 33 14.80 -11.20 -15.79
CA SER A 33 16.10 -10.55 -15.60
C SER A 33 15.86 -9.16 -15.03
N GLN A 34 15.87 -9.03 -13.72
CA GLN A 34 15.78 -7.74 -13.05
C GLN A 34 17.16 -7.07 -13.00
N ASN A 35 17.17 -5.78 -13.28
CA ASN A 35 18.39 -4.98 -13.15
C ASN A 35 18.86 -5.04 -11.66
N PRO A 36 20.12 -5.39 -11.37
CA PRO A 36 20.62 -5.50 -9.99
C PRO A 36 20.49 -4.21 -9.18
N LYS A 37 20.43 -3.08 -9.85
CA LYS A 37 20.13 -1.78 -9.24
C LYS A 37 18.72 -1.71 -8.65
N PHE A 38 17.75 -2.37 -9.31
CA PHE A 38 16.37 -2.44 -8.83
C PHE A 38 16.25 -3.32 -7.58
N GLU A 39 16.92 -4.46 -7.55
CA GLU A 39 16.95 -5.33 -6.35
C GLU A 39 17.57 -4.64 -5.15
N LYS A 40 18.66 -3.89 -5.37
CA LYS A 40 19.28 -3.10 -4.30
C LYS A 40 18.33 -2.07 -3.73
N LEU A 41 17.66 -1.29 -4.58
CA LEU A 41 16.65 -0.31 -4.18
C LEU A 41 15.46 -0.95 -3.46
N LEU A 42 15.00 -2.10 -3.93
CA LEU A 42 13.90 -2.84 -3.30
C LEU A 42 14.27 -3.33 -1.91
N ASN A 43 15.50 -3.83 -1.74
CA ASN A 43 16.02 -4.30 -0.45
C ASN A 43 16.27 -3.14 0.53
N GLU A 44 16.76 -2.00 0.04
CA GLU A 44 16.87 -0.78 0.84
C GLU A 44 15.49 -0.29 1.29
N LYS A 45 14.51 -0.27 0.39
CA LYS A 45 13.12 0.07 0.73
C LYS A 45 12.53 -0.89 1.75
N ARG A 46 12.78 -2.20 1.63
CA ARG A 46 12.32 -3.19 2.62
C ARG A 46 12.96 -2.98 3.98
N LYS A 47 14.26 -2.67 4.05
CA LYS A 47 14.95 -2.35 5.31
C LYS A 47 14.40 -1.09 5.96
N ILE A 48 14.19 -0.05 5.18
CA ILE A 48 13.61 1.21 5.66
C ILE A 48 12.16 0.98 6.15
N ASN A 49 11.34 0.26 5.39
CA ASN A 49 9.97 -0.04 5.79
C ASN A 49 9.90 -0.93 7.05
N ALA A 50 10.83 -1.86 7.23
CA ALA A 50 10.89 -2.68 8.44
C ALA A 50 11.37 -1.88 9.68
N SER A 51 12.20 -0.87 9.49
CA SER A 51 12.64 0.03 10.57
C SER A 51 11.59 1.10 10.92
N ILE A 52 10.70 1.42 9.99
CA ILE A 52 9.51 2.23 10.28
C ILE A 52 8.50 1.29 10.96
N ILE A 53 8.68 1.07 12.25
CA ILE A 53 7.65 0.45 13.10
C ILE A 53 6.48 1.43 13.11
N VAL A 54 5.56 1.24 12.18
CA VAL A 54 4.30 2.01 12.09
C VAL A 54 3.30 1.40 13.08
N ASN A 55 3.75 1.07 14.28
CA ASN A 55 2.91 0.52 15.32
C ASN A 55 2.35 1.67 16.15
N ASP A 56 1.04 1.84 16.07
CA ASP A 56 0.23 2.68 16.95
C ASP A 56 0.71 4.14 17.10
N ILE A 57 1.20 4.73 16.02
CA ILE A 57 1.60 6.13 16.01
C ILE A 57 0.39 6.99 15.63
N TYR A 58 0.06 7.92 16.51
CA TYR A 58 -0.94 8.95 16.22
C TYR A 58 -0.29 10.12 15.48
N LYS A 59 -0.99 10.63 14.50
CA LYS A 59 -0.61 11.84 13.77
C LYS A 59 -1.76 12.83 13.79
N ILE A 60 -1.45 14.09 13.52
CA ILE A 60 -2.45 15.13 13.37
C ILE A 60 -2.50 15.54 11.90
N GLN A 61 -3.65 15.43 11.27
CA GLN A 61 -3.89 15.98 9.95
C GLN A 61 -4.27 17.46 10.12
N ILE A 62 -3.48 18.35 9.54
CA ILE A 62 -3.70 19.80 9.63
C ILE A 62 -4.33 20.38 8.37
N TYR A 63 -4.18 19.72 7.23
CA TYR A 63 -4.74 20.17 5.96
C TYR A 63 -5.06 19.00 5.04
N ASN A 64 -6.03 19.21 4.14
CA ASN A 64 -6.44 18.27 3.10
C ASN A 64 -6.86 19.06 1.86
N GLY A 65 -6.29 18.74 0.69
CA GLY A 65 -6.59 19.45 -0.56
C GLY A 65 -5.59 19.15 -1.67
N ASP A 66 -5.32 20.16 -2.49
CA ASP A 66 -4.35 20.09 -3.59
C ASP A 66 -2.90 20.10 -3.10
N ILE A 67 -1.99 19.66 -3.96
CA ILE A 67 -0.56 19.50 -3.61
C ILE A 67 0.12 20.84 -3.30
N GLU A 68 -0.21 21.90 -4.03
CA GLU A 68 0.45 23.20 -3.85
C GLU A 68 0.05 23.85 -2.51
N SER A 69 -1.22 23.78 -2.16
CA SER A 69 -1.71 24.22 -0.85
C SER A 69 -1.14 23.35 0.28
N CYS A 70 -0.99 22.04 0.08
CA CYS A 70 -0.34 21.17 1.05
C CYS A 70 1.13 21.56 1.28
N LYS A 71 1.89 21.84 0.22
CA LYS A 71 3.29 22.30 0.33
C LYS A 71 3.39 23.61 1.11
N LYS A 72 2.54 24.58 0.78
CA LYS A 72 2.49 25.87 1.47
C LYS A 72 2.21 25.69 2.97
N ASN A 73 1.14 24.97 3.30
CA ASN A 73 0.78 24.71 4.69
C ASN A 73 1.88 23.95 5.45
N LEU A 74 2.58 23.00 4.82
CA LEU A 74 3.69 22.30 5.45
C LEU A 74 4.89 23.21 5.71
N VAL A 75 5.23 24.09 4.77
CA VAL A 75 6.32 25.07 4.93
C VAL A 75 6.00 26.03 6.07
N ASP A 76 4.77 26.57 6.11
CA ASP A 76 4.34 27.50 7.15
C ASP A 76 4.28 26.82 8.52
N PHE A 77 3.84 25.56 8.55
CA PHE A 77 3.87 24.74 9.76
C PHE A 77 5.29 24.54 10.30
N LYS A 78 6.25 24.15 9.44
CA LYS A 78 7.64 23.92 9.85
C LYS A 78 8.38 25.17 10.34
N LYS A 79 7.98 26.36 9.91
CA LYS A 79 8.55 27.61 10.42
C LYS A 79 8.16 27.89 11.87
N GLU A 80 6.96 27.48 12.25
CA GLU A 80 6.39 27.81 13.56
C GLU A 80 6.57 26.68 14.57
N PHE A 81 6.42 25.43 14.13
CA PHE A 81 6.48 24.24 14.97
C PHE A 81 7.74 23.41 14.66
N LEU A 82 8.92 23.97 15.03
CA LEU A 82 10.23 23.36 14.75
C LEU A 82 10.42 21.96 15.36
N ASN A 83 9.71 21.68 16.46
CA ASN A 83 9.83 20.42 17.21
C ASN A 83 8.94 19.29 16.67
N LEU A 84 8.10 19.57 15.69
CA LEU A 84 7.18 18.59 15.12
C LEU A 84 7.50 18.32 13.66
N ASP A 85 7.67 17.04 13.34
CA ASP A 85 7.80 16.61 11.95
C ASP A 85 6.49 16.73 11.19
N GLY A 86 6.59 17.01 9.89
CA GLY A 86 5.44 17.06 9.01
C GLY A 86 5.75 16.44 7.65
N THR A 87 4.77 15.77 7.08
CA THR A 87 4.86 15.12 5.77
C THR A 87 3.58 15.32 4.97
N ILE A 88 3.71 15.28 3.64
CA ILE A 88 2.58 15.26 2.72
C ILE A 88 2.35 13.81 2.30
N VAL A 89 1.11 13.36 2.39
CA VAL A 89 0.68 12.02 1.99
C VAL A 89 -0.40 12.15 0.93
N PHE A 90 -0.26 11.40 -0.16
CA PHE A 90 -1.33 11.26 -1.13
C PHE A 90 -2.31 10.19 -0.67
N TYR A 91 -3.55 10.57 -0.53
CA TYR A 91 -4.64 9.67 -0.18
C TYR A 91 -5.83 9.99 -1.08
N THR A 92 -5.98 9.18 -2.13
CA THR A 92 -6.94 9.39 -3.21
C THR A 92 -8.30 9.89 -2.69
N PRO A 93 -8.86 10.97 -3.23
CA PRO A 93 -8.38 11.76 -4.38
C PRO A 93 -7.53 12.98 -4.03
N ALA A 94 -7.14 13.19 -2.76
CA ALA A 94 -6.52 14.43 -2.28
C ALA A 94 -5.19 14.21 -1.59
N TYR A 95 -4.42 15.28 -1.44
CA TYR A 95 -3.22 15.29 -0.61
C TYR A 95 -3.57 15.75 0.81
N LYS A 96 -2.83 15.21 1.79
CA LYS A 96 -3.03 15.50 3.21
C LYS A 96 -1.70 15.87 3.84
N VAL A 97 -1.72 16.84 4.73
CA VAL A 97 -0.57 17.22 5.54
C VAL A 97 -0.73 16.59 6.91
N TRP A 98 0.16 15.66 7.24
CA TRP A 98 0.21 14.98 8.53
C TRP A 98 1.41 15.45 9.32
N VAL A 99 1.21 15.76 10.59
CA VAL A 99 2.25 16.27 11.46
C VAL A 99 2.33 15.48 12.77
N GLY A 100 3.53 15.45 13.34
CA GLY A 100 3.85 14.73 14.56
C GLY A 100 3.90 13.21 14.39
N ASN A 101 4.52 12.57 15.39
CA ASN A 101 4.63 11.11 15.54
C ASN A 101 4.41 10.78 17.02
N PHE A 102 3.16 10.79 17.47
CA PHE A 102 2.81 10.67 18.89
C PHE A 102 2.60 9.21 19.25
N LYS A 103 3.26 8.77 20.31
CA LYS A 103 3.18 7.38 20.80
C LYS A 103 1.87 7.08 21.53
N SER A 104 1.18 8.11 21.99
CA SER A 104 -0.09 7.96 22.70
C SER A 104 -1.14 8.95 22.19
N ARG A 105 -2.41 8.55 22.30
CA ARG A 105 -3.53 9.41 21.96
C ARG A 105 -3.56 10.68 22.81
N ILE A 106 -3.24 10.58 24.09
CA ILE A 106 -3.22 11.72 25.01
C ILE A 106 -2.18 12.76 24.61
N GLU A 107 -1.00 12.31 24.15
CA GLU A 107 0.04 13.18 23.62
C GLU A 107 -0.43 13.89 22.35
N ALA A 108 -1.07 13.16 21.43
CA ALA A 108 -1.64 13.73 20.23
C ALA A 108 -2.75 14.75 20.52
N GLU A 109 -3.65 14.45 21.48
CA GLU A 109 -4.72 15.37 21.88
C GLU A 109 -4.18 16.66 22.48
N ARG A 110 -3.15 16.57 23.31
CA ARG A 110 -2.48 17.75 23.91
C ARG A 110 -1.88 18.64 22.82
N ASN A 111 -1.18 18.06 21.84
CA ASN A 111 -0.62 18.81 20.73
C ASN A 111 -1.71 19.32 19.78
N LEU A 112 -2.79 18.58 19.57
CA LEU A 112 -3.93 19.02 18.79
C LEU A 112 -4.54 20.32 19.35
N LEU A 113 -4.67 20.44 20.66
CA LEU A 113 -5.19 21.67 21.30
C LEU A 113 -4.34 22.89 20.97
N LEU A 114 -3.00 22.72 20.94
CA LEU A 114 -2.09 23.80 20.57
C LEU A 114 -2.22 24.17 19.08
N LEU A 115 -2.40 23.16 18.22
CA LEU A 115 -2.50 23.37 16.78
C LEU A 115 -3.85 23.94 16.33
N LYS A 116 -4.93 23.69 17.08
CA LYS A 116 -6.29 24.13 16.71
C LYS A 116 -6.45 25.64 16.61
N ASN A 117 -5.64 26.42 17.33
CA ASN A 117 -5.67 27.86 17.25
C ASN A 117 -5.35 28.36 15.81
N LYS A 118 -4.44 27.68 15.13
CA LYS A 118 -4.04 28.04 13.75
C LYS A 118 -4.69 27.15 12.68
N TYR A 119 -4.90 25.88 13.03
CA TYR A 119 -5.47 24.86 12.15
C TYR A 119 -6.79 24.31 12.75
N PRO A 120 -7.90 25.06 12.69
CA PRO A 120 -9.15 24.70 13.37
C PRO A 120 -9.73 23.38 12.89
N ASN A 121 -9.50 23.01 11.63
CA ASN A 121 -9.96 21.76 11.02
C ASN A 121 -9.01 20.57 11.24
N SER A 122 -8.01 20.73 12.11
CA SER A 122 -7.08 19.62 12.41
C SER A 122 -7.77 18.50 13.19
N LEU A 123 -7.36 17.27 12.90
CA LEU A 123 -7.91 16.06 13.51
C LEU A 123 -6.81 15.01 13.75
N ILE A 124 -6.99 14.20 14.79
CA ILE A 124 -6.10 13.07 15.07
C ILE A 124 -6.44 11.92 14.14
N ILE A 125 -5.40 11.30 13.59
CA ILE A 125 -5.48 10.11 12.76
C ILE A 125 -4.55 9.03 13.30
N GLN A 126 -4.92 7.79 13.02
CA GLN A 126 -4.08 6.61 13.21
C GLN A 126 -3.92 5.92 11.86
N PRO A 127 -2.78 6.10 11.15
CA PRO A 127 -2.64 5.73 9.74
C PRO A 127 -2.83 4.25 9.41
N ASN A 128 -2.81 3.36 10.41
CA ASN A 128 -2.82 1.91 10.21
C ASN A 128 -4.02 1.20 10.83
N LYS A 129 -5.10 1.89 11.03
CA LYS A 129 -6.38 1.27 11.37
C LYS A 129 -7.37 1.39 10.26
#